data_ec67d2a933c1bf5e956bd3721f63af51
#
_entry.id   ec67d2a933c1bf5e956bd3721f63af51
#
_cell.length_a   1.000
_cell.length_b   1.000
_cell.length_c   1.000
_cell.angle_alpha   90.00
_cell.angle_beta   90.00
_cell.angle_gamma   90.00
#
_symmetry.space_group_name_H-M   'P 1'
#
loop_
_entity.id
_entity.type
_entity.pdbx_description
1 polymer ?
#
loop_
_entity_poly.entity_id
_entity_poly.type
_entity_poly.pdbx_seq_one_letter_code
_entity_poly.pdbx_strand_id
1 'polypeptide(L)'
;MDYYLNLINTIGIHTLLGLSAYLLLLTGQVSLAQAGFFGIGAYTAAIVTVIFEWSILSAIGAAMLVSGGVAFLVGFPALRVRGLMLVVATLAFSEFARMFFYNLKWRVVRDGAEIGPDGTMGFAEIRYFNNNGWLNWEV
;
A
#
# COMPACT_ATOMS: atom_id res chain seq x y z
N MET A 1 -8.34 20.34 -14.64
CA MET A 1 -8.73 20.06 -13.25
C MET A 1 -8.04 18.79 -12.73
N ASP A 2 -8.07 17.71 -13.48
CA ASP A 2 -7.53 16.41 -13.04
C ASP A 2 -6.02 16.41 -12.74
N TYR A 3 -5.24 17.22 -13.46
CA TYR A 3 -3.82 17.38 -13.21
C TYR A 3 -3.51 17.92 -11.81
N TYR A 4 -4.23 18.97 -11.39
CA TYR A 4 -4.04 19.56 -10.04
C TYR A 4 -4.50 18.64 -8.93
N LEU A 5 -5.58 17.90 -9.14
CA LEU A 5 -6.06 16.91 -8.16
C LEU A 5 -5.06 15.75 -7.99
N ASN A 6 -4.53 15.24 -9.09
CA ASN A 6 -3.48 14.21 -9.04
C ASN A 6 -2.21 14.72 -8.37
N LEU A 7 -1.83 15.98 -8.63
CA LEU A 7 -0.68 16.60 -7.99
C LEU A 7 -0.87 16.73 -6.48
N ILE A 8 -2.03 17.22 -6.03
CA ILE A 8 -2.37 17.34 -4.61
C ILE A 8 -2.37 15.98 -3.92
N ASN A 9 -2.96 14.96 -4.53
CA ASN A 9 -2.98 13.61 -3.99
C ASN A 9 -1.56 13.05 -3.86
N THR A 10 -0.71 13.23 -4.88
CA THR A 10 0.68 12.78 -4.85
C THR A 10 1.47 13.48 -3.76
N ILE A 11 1.32 14.78 -3.61
CA ILE A 11 1.97 15.56 -2.54
C ILE A 11 1.47 15.08 -1.17
N GLY A 12 0.16 14.85 -1.00
CA GLY A 12 -0.42 14.34 0.23
C GLY A 12 0.17 12.99 0.65
N ILE A 13 0.26 12.04 -0.28
CA ILE A 13 0.83 10.71 -0.05
C ILE A 13 2.30 10.82 0.37
N HIS A 14 3.11 11.61 -0.35
CA HIS A 14 4.53 11.77 -0.04
C HIS A 14 4.74 12.49 1.30
N THR A 15 3.87 13.43 1.65
CA THR A 15 3.91 14.12 2.96
C THR A 15 3.63 13.13 4.10
N LEU A 16 2.64 12.25 3.96
CA LEU A 16 2.34 11.23 4.95
C LEU A 16 3.49 10.23 5.11
N LEU A 17 4.11 9.80 3.99
CA LEU A 17 5.29 8.95 4.02
C LEU A 17 6.47 9.63 4.71
N GLY A 18 6.72 10.91 4.40
CA GLY A 18 7.77 11.70 5.05
C GLY A 18 7.54 11.87 6.56
N LEU A 19 6.29 12.12 6.97
CA LEU A 19 5.92 12.22 8.38
C LEU A 19 6.14 10.90 9.12
N SER A 20 5.77 9.78 8.49
CA SER A 20 6.00 8.44 9.03
C SER A 20 7.50 8.15 9.21
N ALA A 21 8.34 8.53 8.21
CA ALA A 21 9.79 8.43 8.32
C ALA A 21 10.36 9.28 9.47
N TYR A 22 9.86 10.49 9.60
CA TYR A 22 10.27 11.41 10.66
C TYR A 22 9.98 10.84 12.05
N LEU A 23 8.79 10.27 12.26
CA LEU A 23 8.44 9.63 13.54
C LEU A 23 9.39 8.48 13.90
N LEU A 24 9.80 7.68 12.93
CA LEU A 24 10.78 6.61 13.15
C LEU A 24 12.16 7.17 13.50
N LEU A 25 12.59 8.23 12.84
CA LEU A 25 13.86 8.90 13.16
C LEU A 25 13.87 9.48 14.58
N LEU A 26 12.74 9.99 15.07
CA LEU A 26 12.62 10.48 16.45
C LEU A 26 12.81 9.36 17.49
N THR A 27 12.51 8.10 17.15
CA THR A 27 12.79 6.96 18.02
C THR A 27 14.26 6.49 17.97
N GLY A 28 15.08 7.17 17.17
CA GLY A 28 16.49 6.82 16.98
C GLY A 28 16.71 5.57 16.11
N GLN A 29 15.68 5.12 15.42
CA GLN A 29 15.75 3.96 14.52
C GLN A 29 15.64 4.38 13.07
N VAL A 30 16.63 4.01 12.27
CA VAL A 30 16.57 4.18 10.82
C VAL A 30 15.98 2.91 10.24
N SER A 31 14.76 3.01 9.67
CA SER A 31 14.07 1.89 9.05
C SER A 31 13.63 2.24 7.63
N LEU A 32 13.91 1.37 6.70
CA LEU A 32 13.50 1.47 5.30
C LEU A 32 12.28 0.58 4.96
N ALA A 33 11.62 0.03 5.98
CA ALA A 33 10.46 -0.85 5.82
C ALA A 33 9.20 -0.13 5.33
N GLN A 34 9.16 1.21 5.36
CA GLN A 34 7.98 2.00 5.04
C GLN A 34 7.45 1.77 3.62
N ALA A 35 8.35 1.64 2.64
CA ALA A 35 7.97 1.34 1.27
C ALA A 35 7.25 -0.02 1.16
N GLY A 36 7.71 -1.03 1.93
CA GLY A 36 7.06 -2.33 2.02
C GLY A 36 5.66 -2.25 2.62
N PHE A 37 5.50 -1.57 3.74
CA PHE A 37 4.19 -1.40 4.39
C PHE A 37 3.22 -0.57 3.55
N PHE A 38 3.71 0.46 2.88
CA PHE A 38 2.92 1.23 1.94
C PHE A 38 2.40 0.36 0.80
N GLY A 39 3.26 -0.47 0.21
CA GLY A 39 2.87 -1.43 -0.82
C GLY A 39 1.80 -2.41 -0.33
N ILE A 40 1.99 -3.00 0.86
CA ILE A 40 1.02 -3.93 1.47
C ILE A 40 -0.33 -3.24 1.67
N GLY A 41 -0.34 -2.02 2.22
CA GLY A 41 -1.57 -1.25 2.44
C GLY A 41 -2.28 -0.92 1.12
N ALA A 42 -1.55 -0.45 0.11
CA ALA A 42 -2.11 -0.10 -1.19
C ALA A 42 -2.72 -1.30 -1.91
N TYR A 43 -2.00 -2.43 -1.96
CA TYR A 43 -2.51 -3.66 -2.60
C TYR A 43 -3.70 -4.24 -1.84
N THR A 44 -3.69 -4.23 -0.51
CA THR A 44 -4.83 -4.68 0.29
C THR A 44 -6.07 -3.81 0.04
N ALA A 45 -5.92 -2.49 0.04
CA ALA A 45 -7.02 -1.57 -0.25
C ALA A 45 -7.56 -1.79 -1.66
N ALA A 46 -6.68 -1.94 -2.65
CA ALA A 46 -7.08 -2.20 -4.04
C ALA A 46 -7.81 -3.54 -4.20
N ILE A 47 -7.31 -4.61 -3.57
CA ILE A 47 -7.95 -5.93 -3.61
C ILE A 47 -9.35 -5.86 -2.99
N VAL A 48 -9.49 -5.24 -1.82
CA VAL A 48 -10.77 -5.14 -1.11
C VAL A 48 -11.79 -4.30 -1.87
N THR A 49 -11.37 -3.20 -2.49
CA THR A 49 -12.27 -2.35 -3.27
C THR A 49 -12.64 -2.95 -4.62
N VAL A 50 -11.68 -3.53 -5.34
CA VAL A 50 -11.88 -4.02 -6.72
C VAL A 50 -12.50 -5.41 -6.74
N ILE A 51 -12.04 -6.33 -5.88
CA ILE A 51 -12.48 -7.73 -5.89
C ILE A 51 -13.72 -7.92 -5.02
N PHE A 52 -13.73 -7.34 -3.80
CA PHE A 52 -14.84 -7.51 -2.85
C PHE A 52 -15.90 -6.41 -2.94
N GLU A 53 -15.71 -5.37 -3.74
CA GLU A 53 -16.64 -4.23 -3.90
C GLU A 53 -17.05 -3.57 -2.58
N TRP A 54 -16.18 -3.60 -1.60
CA TRP A 54 -16.44 -2.95 -0.33
C TRP A 54 -16.25 -1.44 -0.46
N SER A 55 -16.91 -0.69 0.42
CA SER A 55 -16.76 0.76 0.45
C SER A 55 -15.30 1.15 0.76
N ILE A 56 -14.87 2.31 0.26
CA ILE A 56 -13.51 2.81 0.46
C ILE A 56 -13.14 2.86 1.95
N LEU A 57 -14.10 3.21 2.82
CA LEU A 57 -13.86 3.31 4.25
C LEU A 57 -13.54 1.95 4.88
N SER A 58 -14.24 0.89 4.47
CA SER A 58 -13.96 -0.49 4.93
C SER A 58 -12.66 -1.03 4.35
N ALA A 59 -12.31 -0.64 3.12
CA ALA A 59 -11.04 -1.01 2.49
C ALA A 59 -9.84 -0.38 3.22
N ILE A 60 -9.95 0.88 3.65
CA ILE A 60 -8.94 1.54 4.47
C ILE A 60 -8.79 0.81 5.82
N GLY A 61 -9.90 0.47 6.47
CA GLY A 61 -9.87 -0.32 7.71
C GLY A 61 -9.18 -1.68 7.54
N ALA A 62 -9.51 -2.41 6.47
CA ALA A 62 -8.88 -3.69 6.15
C ALA A 62 -7.38 -3.53 5.87
N ALA A 63 -6.99 -2.51 5.09
CA ALA A 63 -5.59 -2.20 4.81
C ALA A 63 -4.80 -1.87 6.09
N MET A 64 -5.39 -1.12 7.01
CA MET A 64 -4.79 -0.83 8.32
C MET A 64 -4.57 -2.10 9.15
N LEU A 65 -5.57 -2.99 9.20
CA LEU A 65 -5.46 -4.24 9.96
C LEU A 65 -4.40 -5.18 9.38
N VAL A 66 -4.40 -5.37 8.06
CA VAL A 66 -3.42 -6.25 7.40
C VAL A 66 -2.01 -5.67 7.51
N SER A 67 -1.83 -4.39 7.20
CA SER A 67 -0.53 -3.73 7.29
C SER A 67 -0.02 -3.69 8.74
N GLY A 68 -0.91 -3.41 9.71
CA GLY A 68 -0.60 -3.45 11.14
C GLY A 68 -0.22 -4.85 11.62
N GLY A 69 -0.92 -5.89 11.18
CA GLY A 69 -0.58 -7.28 11.49
C GLY A 69 0.78 -7.69 10.96
N VAL A 70 1.08 -7.33 9.71
CA VAL A 70 2.42 -7.58 9.13
C VAL A 70 3.49 -6.77 9.86
N ALA A 71 3.19 -5.51 10.20
CA ALA A 71 4.11 -4.67 10.97
C ALA A 71 4.42 -5.28 12.35
N PHE A 72 3.44 -5.86 13.01
CA PHE A 72 3.64 -6.56 14.29
C PHE A 72 4.55 -7.79 14.12
N LEU A 73 4.29 -8.62 13.09
CA LEU A 73 5.08 -9.82 12.81
C LEU A 73 6.54 -9.49 12.47
N VAL A 74 6.77 -8.47 11.66
CA VAL A 74 8.11 -8.03 11.23
C VAL A 74 8.80 -7.22 12.32
N GLY A 75 8.04 -6.40 13.04
CA GLY A 75 8.55 -5.56 14.13
C GLY A 75 9.10 -6.36 15.28
N PHE A 76 8.47 -7.47 15.65
CA PHE A 76 8.91 -8.29 16.77
C PHE A 76 10.36 -8.78 16.64
N PRO A 77 10.80 -9.40 15.52
CA PRO A 77 12.21 -9.73 15.32
C PRO A 77 13.08 -8.49 15.07
N ALA A 78 12.54 -7.45 14.40
CA ALA A 78 13.29 -6.24 14.08
C ALA A 78 13.73 -5.46 15.33
N LEU A 79 12.93 -5.48 16.40
CA LEU A 79 13.27 -4.82 17.67
C LEU A 79 14.49 -5.46 18.39
N ARG A 80 14.86 -6.68 18.00
CA ARG A 80 16.05 -7.36 18.54
C ARG A 80 17.35 -6.95 17.84
N VAL A 81 17.23 -6.30 16.69
CA VAL A 81 18.35 -5.88 15.85
C VAL A 81 18.55 -4.37 15.99
N ARG A 82 19.79 -3.93 16.13
CA ARG A 82 20.13 -2.51 16.34
C ARG A 82 21.13 -2.02 15.28
N GLY A 83 21.13 -0.72 15.06
CA GLY A 83 22.11 -0.06 14.20
C GLY A 83 21.97 -0.44 12.72
N LEU A 84 23.08 -0.61 12.04
CA LEU A 84 23.14 -0.88 10.61
C LEU A 84 22.43 -2.18 10.20
N MET A 85 22.46 -3.18 11.05
CA MET A 85 21.74 -4.44 10.82
C MET A 85 20.23 -4.24 10.68
N LEU A 86 19.64 -3.31 11.43
CA LEU A 86 18.21 -2.98 11.31
C LEU A 86 17.90 -2.37 9.95
N VAL A 87 18.77 -1.47 9.46
CA VAL A 87 18.60 -0.84 8.15
C VAL A 87 18.61 -1.89 7.02
N VAL A 88 19.58 -2.80 7.06
CA VAL A 88 19.69 -3.89 6.07
C VAL A 88 18.49 -4.84 6.14
N ALA A 89 18.06 -5.22 7.33
CA ALA A 89 16.92 -6.10 7.52
C ALA A 89 15.60 -5.46 6.99
N THR A 90 15.39 -4.18 7.26
CA THR A 90 14.20 -3.45 6.79
C THR A 90 14.22 -3.19 5.29
N LEU A 91 15.40 -2.99 4.72
CA LEU A 91 15.57 -2.92 3.26
C LEU A 91 15.24 -4.26 2.60
N ALA A 92 15.76 -5.37 3.15
CA ALA A 92 15.45 -6.71 2.67
C ALA A 92 13.96 -7.02 2.73
N PHE A 93 13.28 -6.61 3.81
CA PHE A 93 11.83 -6.72 3.92
C PHE A 93 11.10 -5.93 2.83
N SER A 94 11.50 -4.69 2.56
CA SER A 94 10.89 -3.88 1.50
C SER A 94 11.06 -4.50 0.11
N GLU A 95 12.24 -5.06 -0.18
CA GLU A 95 12.50 -5.77 -1.44
C GLU A 95 11.71 -7.08 -1.51
N PHE A 96 11.61 -7.81 -0.41
CA PHE A 96 10.76 -9.01 -0.34
C PHE A 96 9.29 -8.68 -0.64
N ALA A 97 8.74 -7.65 0.00
CA ALA A 97 7.37 -7.18 -0.24
C ALA A 97 7.18 -6.77 -1.71
N ARG A 98 8.14 -6.04 -2.28
CA ARG A 98 8.11 -5.64 -3.68
C ARG A 98 8.11 -6.85 -4.62
N MET A 99 9.01 -7.83 -4.41
CA MET A 99 9.06 -9.04 -5.21
C MET A 99 7.81 -9.90 -5.05
N PHE A 100 7.25 -9.96 -3.85
CA PHE A 100 6.00 -10.68 -3.60
C PHE A 100 4.87 -10.10 -4.44
N PHE A 101 4.65 -8.78 -4.41
CA PHE A 101 3.61 -8.14 -5.22
C PHE A 101 3.91 -8.18 -6.72
N TYR A 102 5.17 -8.12 -7.10
CA TYR A 102 5.60 -8.25 -8.49
C TYR A 102 5.25 -9.61 -9.10
N ASN A 103 5.29 -10.67 -8.30
CA ASN A 103 4.93 -12.03 -8.70
C ASN A 103 3.45 -12.36 -8.45
N LEU A 104 2.72 -11.50 -7.74
CA LEU A 104 1.31 -11.71 -7.43
C LEU A 104 0.47 -11.46 -8.69
N LYS A 105 0.07 -12.54 -9.33
CA LYS A 105 -0.84 -12.54 -10.48
C LYS A 105 -2.14 -13.22 -10.04
N TRP A 106 -3.13 -12.41 -9.77
CA TRP A 106 -4.46 -12.91 -9.44
C TRP A 106 -5.49 -12.15 -10.27
N ARG A 107 -5.94 -12.78 -11.35
CA ARG A 107 -6.92 -12.21 -12.24
C ARG A 107 -8.29 -12.81 -11.96
N VAL A 108 -9.26 -11.95 -11.77
CA VAL A 108 -10.68 -12.29 -11.69
C VAL A 108 -11.37 -11.70 -12.92
N VAL A 109 -12.06 -12.55 -13.67
CA VAL A 109 -12.84 -12.10 -14.83
C VAL A 109 -14.20 -11.64 -14.33
N ARG A 110 -14.53 -10.37 -14.55
CA ARG A 110 -15.82 -9.78 -14.20
C ARG A 110 -16.31 -8.90 -15.35
N ASP A 111 -17.56 -9.06 -15.75
CA ASP A 111 -18.20 -8.31 -16.85
C ASP A 111 -17.38 -8.30 -18.16
N GLY A 112 -16.63 -9.36 -18.45
CA GLY A 112 -15.80 -9.49 -19.64
C GLY A 112 -14.44 -8.77 -19.56
N ALA A 113 -14.11 -8.14 -18.42
CA ALA A 113 -12.81 -7.54 -18.17
C ALA A 113 -12.01 -8.38 -17.15
N GLU A 114 -10.72 -8.53 -17.40
CA GLU A 114 -9.80 -9.12 -16.42
C GLU A 114 -9.38 -8.06 -15.40
N ILE A 115 -9.81 -8.24 -14.16
CA ILE A 115 -9.56 -7.30 -13.05
C ILE A 115 -8.67 -8.00 -12.03
N GLY A 116 -7.65 -7.29 -11.53
CA GLY A 116 -6.83 -7.80 -10.45
C GLY A 116 -5.36 -7.40 -10.56
N PRO A 117 -4.54 -7.81 -9.58
CA PRO A 117 -3.11 -7.57 -9.63
C PRO A 117 -2.46 -8.37 -10.76
N ASP A 118 -1.78 -7.68 -11.67
CA ASP A 118 -1.05 -8.25 -12.82
C ASP A 118 0.46 -8.07 -12.69
N GLY A 119 1.00 -8.33 -11.53
CA GLY A 119 2.43 -8.31 -11.27
C GLY A 119 3.11 -6.99 -11.71
N THR A 120 3.81 -7.03 -12.85
CA THR A 120 4.58 -5.89 -13.39
C THR A 120 3.73 -4.72 -13.86
N MET A 121 2.50 -4.98 -14.28
CA MET A 121 1.57 -3.96 -14.80
C MET A 121 0.79 -3.26 -13.68
N GLY A 122 0.94 -3.72 -12.43
CA GLY A 122 0.19 -3.20 -11.30
C GLY A 122 -1.25 -3.71 -11.27
N PHE A 123 -2.20 -2.86 -10.90
CA PHE A 123 -3.62 -3.17 -10.95
C PHE A 123 -4.20 -2.74 -12.29
N ALA A 124 -4.69 -3.71 -13.08
CA ALA A 124 -5.43 -3.42 -14.29
C ALA A 124 -6.83 -2.91 -13.92
N GLU A 125 -7.23 -1.81 -14.55
CA GLU A 125 -8.56 -1.19 -14.46
C GLU A 125 -9.05 -0.80 -13.04
N ILE A 126 -8.54 0.32 -12.53
CA ILE A 126 -9.05 0.99 -11.32
C ILE A 126 -10.37 1.74 -11.58
N ARG A 127 -11.03 1.52 -12.69
CA ARG A 127 -12.30 2.20 -13.06
C ARG A 127 -13.41 2.01 -12.04
N TYR A 128 -13.35 0.97 -11.20
CA TYR A 128 -14.34 0.72 -10.17
C TYR A 128 -14.27 1.63 -8.95
N PHE A 129 -13.19 2.38 -8.76
CA PHE A 129 -13.14 3.42 -7.74
C PHE A 129 -14.19 4.52 -7.98
N ASN A 130 -14.63 4.69 -9.24
CA ASN A 130 -15.56 5.74 -9.63
C ASN A 130 -17.04 5.37 -9.43
N ASN A 131 -17.36 4.11 -9.17
CA ASN A 131 -18.76 3.66 -9.13
C ASN A 131 -19.35 3.55 -7.72
N ASN A 132 -18.56 3.74 -6.68
CA ASN A 132 -19.01 3.63 -5.28
C ASN A 132 -19.44 4.96 -4.64
N GLY A 133 -19.99 5.89 -5.39
CA GLY A 133 -20.86 6.97 -4.90
C GLY A 133 -20.27 8.05 -3.98
N TRP A 134 -19.07 7.86 -3.44
CA TRP A 134 -18.46 8.75 -2.46
C TRP A 134 -17.42 9.71 -3.04
N LEU A 135 -17.02 9.51 -4.27
CA LEU A 135 -16.07 10.34 -5.00
C LEU A 135 -16.43 10.41 -6.49
N ASN A 136 -17.67 10.71 -6.83
CA ASN A 136 -18.00 11.14 -8.17
C ASN A 136 -17.42 12.55 -8.38
N TRP A 137 -16.22 12.62 -8.93
CA TRP A 137 -15.60 13.82 -9.46
C TRP A 137 -15.95 14.00 -10.94
N GLU A 138 -17.11 13.51 -11.36
CA GLU A 138 -17.65 13.90 -12.67
C GLU A 138 -18.17 15.33 -12.56
N VAL A 139 -17.35 16.27 -12.96
CA VAL A 139 -17.76 17.58 -13.47
C VAL A 139 -17.16 17.71 -14.86
#